data_4ec9b30b12ea8eea9b208d6c95fade3b
#
_entry.id   4ec9b30b12ea8eea9b208d6c95fade3b
#
_cell.length_a   1.000
_cell.length_b   1.000
_cell.length_c   1.000
_cell.angle_alpha   90.00
_cell.angle_beta   90.00
_cell.angle_gamma   90.00
#
_symmetry.space_group_name_H-M   'P 1'
#
loop_
_entity.id
_entity.type
_entity.pdbx_description
1 polymer ?
#
loop_
_entity_poly.entity_id
_entity_poly.type
_entity_poly.pdbx_seq_one_letter_code
_entity_poly.pdbx_strand_id
1 'polypeptide(L)'
;MNLEAAPFFDDVADGPPGGAAPWLRASDGVRIRVGPWVPANAKGTVLLFPGRSEYVEKYGRAAADLYQRQFATITIDWRGQGLADRMLEDARIGHVHRFTDYQKDVAAMVRAAQALDLPRPYFLMAHSMGGCIGLRSLIEGLPVQAVVFSGPMWGIRIAPTTRPVAWALSFGSGWIGQGHRLPPGTKIDAYVTSEPFEDNLLTTDADMHDY
;
A
#
# COMPACT_ATOMS: atom_id res chain seq x y z
N MET A 1 -18.40 0.98 -15.10
CA MET A 1 -18.24 -0.16 -14.15
C MET A 1 -18.97 0.24 -12.87
N ASN A 2 -19.96 -0.54 -12.43
CA ASN A 2 -20.61 -0.22 -11.15
C ASN A 2 -19.70 -0.79 -10.05
N LEU A 3 -18.97 0.07 -9.35
CA LEU A 3 -18.07 -0.36 -8.27
C LEU A 3 -18.89 -0.53 -7.00
N GLU A 4 -18.78 -1.69 -6.37
CA GLU A 4 -19.41 -1.99 -5.08
C GLU A 4 -18.78 -1.11 -3.99
N ALA A 5 -19.61 -0.48 -3.14
CA ALA A 5 -19.12 0.33 -2.04
C ALA A 5 -18.41 -0.55 -0.99
N ALA A 6 -17.27 -0.08 -0.52
CA ALA A 6 -16.53 -0.67 0.59
C ALA A 6 -16.68 0.20 1.85
N PRO A 7 -16.45 -0.34 3.05
CA PRO A 7 -16.32 0.47 4.25
C PRO A 7 -15.25 1.56 4.06
N PHE A 8 -15.54 2.76 4.56
CA PHE A 8 -14.63 3.89 4.62
C PHE A 8 -14.83 4.60 5.97
N PHE A 9 -13.76 4.87 6.67
CA PHE A 9 -13.76 5.44 8.01
C PHE A 9 -13.27 6.89 7.93
N ASP A 10 -14.20 7.80 7.68
CA ASP A 10 -13.92 9.21 7.46
C ASP A 10 -13.32 9.90 8.69
N ASP A 11 -13.75 9.48 9.88
CA ASP A 11 -13.22 9.92 11.17
C ASP A 11 -11.78 9.47 11.44
N VAL A 12 -11.35 8.37 10.82
CA VAL A 12 -9.96 7.89 10.88
C VAL A 12 -9.11 8.55 9.79
N ALA A 13 -9.68 8.79 8.62
CA ALA A 13 -8.95 9.30 7.47
C ALA A 13 -8.44 10.73 7.65
N ASP A 14 -9.17 11.59 8.39
CA ASP A 14 -8.85 13.02 8.52
C ASP A 14 -8.50 13.65 7.16
N GLY A 15 -9.27 13.27 6.15
CA GLY A 15 -9.02 13.58 4.75
C GLY A 15 -9.91 14.67 4.18
N PRO A 16 -9.82 14.93 2.86
CA PRO A 16 -10.73 15.86 2.21
C PRO A 16 -12.18 15.36 2.25
N PRO A 17 -13.16 16.25 2.23
CA PRO A 17 -14.57 15.87 2.19
C PRO A 17 -14.89 15.03 0.94
N GLY A 18 -15.83 14.10 1.08
CA GLY A 18 -16.27 13.24 0.01
C GLY A 18 -15.38 12.01 -0.22
N GLY A 19 -14.58 11.64 0.79
CA GLY A 19 -13.85 10.37 0.79
C GLY A 19 -14.81 9.18 0.65
N ALA A 20 -14.42 8.20 -0.15
CA ALA A 20 -15.17 6.97 -0.36
C ALA A 20 -14.21 5.84 -0.69
N ALA A 21 -14.67 4.62 -0.52
CA ALA A 21 -13.87 3.47 -0.92
C ALA A 21 -14.74 2.47 -1.71
N PRO A 22 -14.39 2.15 -2.95
CA PRO A 22 -14.96 1.00 -3.65
C PRO A 22 -14.09 -0.25 -3.51
N TRP A 23 -14.77 -1.41 -3.63
CA TRP A 23 -14.14 -2.69 -3.84
C TRP A 23 -13.74 -2.88 -5.30
N LEU A 24 -12.58 -3.49 -5.51
CA LEU A 24 -12.10 -3.94 -6.81
C LEU A 24 -11.77 -5.42 -6.74
N ARG A 25 -11.70 -6.05 -7.92
CA ARG A 25 -11.13 -7.39 -8.06
C ARG A 25 -9.92 -7.34 -8.99
N ALA A 26 -8.81 -7.86 -8.50
CA ALA A 26 -7.63 -8.12 -9.31
C ALA A 26 -7.91 -9.23 -10.33
N SER A 27 -7.04 -9.42 -11.31
CA SER A 27 -7.24 -10.40 -12.40
C SER A 27 -7.29 -11.86 -11.93
N ASP A 28 -6.81 -12.13 -10.73
CA ASP A 28 -6.85 -13.45 -10.07
C ASP A 28 -8.00 -13.59 -9.06
N GLY A 29 -8.95 -12.65 -9.06
CA GLY A 29 -10.14 -12.67 -8.24
C GLY A 29 -9.98 -12.10 -6.82
N VAL A 30 -8.75 -11.80 -6.38
CA VAL A 30 -8.49 -11.21 -5.07
C VAL A 30 -9.17 -9.86 -4.98
N ARG A 31 -9.93 -9.65 -3.90
CA ARG A 31 -10.63 -8.40 -3.63
C ARG A 31 -9.70 -7.44 -2.90
N ILE A 32 -9.60 -6.24 -3.44
CA ILE A 32 -8.82 -5.12 -2.89
C ILE A 32 -9.71 -3.89 -2.75
N ARG A 33 -9.29 -2.93 -1.96
CA ARG A 33 -10.03 -1.67 -1.75
C ARG A 33 -9.18 -0.50 -2.22
N VAL A 34 -9.82 0.52 -2.80
CA VAL A 34 -9.16 1.80 -3.13
C VAL A 34 -9.91 2.96 -2.51
N GLY A 35 -9.20 4.06 -2.27
CA GLY A 35 -9.77 5.31 -1.75
C GLY A 35 -9.43 6.48 -2.66
N PRO A 36 -10.38 6.97 -3.47
CA PRO A 36 -10.21 8.18 -4.24
C PRO A 36 -10.63 9.43 -3.46
N TRP A 37 -9.89 10.54 -3.65
CA TRP A 37 -10.30 11.90 -3.29
C TRP A 37 -10.08 12.80 -4.50
N VAL A 38 -11.13 13.51 -4.92
CA VAL A 38 -11.13 14.22 -6.20
C VAL A 38 -11.61 15.66 -6.03
N PRO A 39 -10.73 16.67 -6.12
CA PRO A 39 -11.15 18.06 -6.18
C PRO A 39 -11.84 18.38 -7.50
N ALA A 40 -12.75 19.37 -7.49
CA ALA A 40 -13.58 19.73 -8.66
C ALA A 40 -12.77 20.09 -9.93
N ASN A 41 -11.59 20.68 -9.76
CA ASN A 41 -10.72 21.13 -10.86
C ASN A 41 -9.35 20.46 -10.80
N ALA A 42 -9.32 19.14 -10.68
CA ALA A 42 -8.07 18.41 -10.55
C ALA A 42 -7.20 18.52 -11.80
N LYS A 43 -5.91 18.85 -11.60
CA LYS A 43 -4.89 18.98 -12.65
C LYS A 43 -4.33 17.64 -13.12
N GLY A 44 -4.66 16.58 -12.43
CA GLY A 44 -4.19 15.22 -12.65
C GLY A 44 -4.41 14.37 -11.42
N THR A 45 -4.02 13.11 -11.46
CA THR A 45 -4.24 12.16 -10.38
C THR A 45 -2.93 11.55 -9.88
N VAL A 46 -2.74 11.56 -8.57
CA VAL A 46 -1.64 10.87 -7.89
C VAL A 46 -2.09 9.46 -7.54
N LEU A 47 -1.44 8.46 -8.11
CA LEU A 47 -1.51 7.06 -7.70
C LEU A 47 -0.61 6.93 -6.46
N LEU A 48 -1.21 6.78 -5.28
CA LEU A 48 -0.50 6.75 -4.03
C LEU A 48 -0.35 5.30 -3.57
N PHE A 49 0.89 4.81 -3.52
CA PHE A 49 1.24 3.43 -3.18
C PHE A 49 1.71 3.34 -1.74
N PRO A 50 0.89 2.78 -0.84
CA PRO A 50 1.19 2.62 0.58
C PRO A 50 2.38 1.70 0.87
N GLY A 51 2.93 1.86 2.06
CA GLY A 51 3.87 0.93 2.63
C GLY A 51 3.22 -0.36 3.13
N ARG A 52 4.00 -1.17 3.84
CA ARG A 52 3.51 -2.41 4.47
C ARG A 52 2.70 -2.07 5.72
N SER A 53 1.62 -2.82 5.95
CA SER A 53 0.69 -2.66 7.08
C SER A 53 -0.03 -1.32 7.11
N GLU A 54 -0.07 -0.62 5.98
CA GLU A 54 -0.79 0.62 5.80
C GLU A 54 -2.11 0.38 5.06
N TYR A 55 -3.02 1.34 5.16
CA TYR A 55 -4.39 1.24 4.68
C TYR A 55 -4.87 2.58 4.11
N VAL A 56 -5.99 2.57 3.43
CA VAL A 56 -6.53 3.72 2.70
C VAL A 56 -6.62 4.96 3.58
N GLU A 57 -7.23 4.86 4.75
CA GLU A 57 -7.52 6.00 5.63
C GLU A 57 -6.25 6.70 6.13
N LYS A 58 -5.16 5.96 6.38
CA LYS A 58 -3.88 6.53 6.79
C LYS A 58 -3.36 7.65 5.87
N TYR A 59 -3.80 7.65 4.63
CA TYR A 59 -3.35 8.62 3.64
C TYR A 59 -4.28 9.82 3.47
N GLY A 60 -5.29 9.97 4.31
CA GLY A 60 -6.25 11.07 4.25
C GLY A 60 -5.59 12.45 4.36
N ARG A 61 -4.68 12.66 5.34
CA ARG A 61 -3.94 13.91 5.49
C ARG A 61 -3.06 14.23 4.27
N ALA A 62 -2.35 13.23 3.74
CA ALA A 62 -1.55 13.41 2.53
C ALA A 62 -2.45 13.72 1.30
N ALA A 63 -3.63 13.06 1.24
CA ALA A 63 -4.63 13.36 0.22
C ALA A 63 -5.19 14.78 0.38
N ALA A 64 -5.37 15.30 1.61
CA ALA A 64 -5.82 16.66 1.86
C ALA A 64 -4.79 17.69 1.34
N ASP A 65 -3.51 17.46 1.56
CA ASP A 65 -2.44 18.29 1.02
C ASP A 65 -2.41 18.34 -0.51
N LEU A 66 -2.61 17.20 -1.15
CA LEU A 66 -2.69 17.09 -2.61
C LEU A 66 -3.98 17.71 -3.15
N TYR A 67 -5.10 17.51 -2.45
CA TYR A 67 -6.40 18.07 -2.80
C TYR A 67 -6.38 19.60 -2.80
N GLN A 68 -5.76 20.24 -1.78
CA GLN A 68 -5.56 21.71 -1.73
C GLN A 68 -4.73 22.22 -2.91
N ARG A 69 -3.83 21.39 -3.45
CA ARG A 69 -3.01 21.70 -4.63
C ARG A 69 -3.69 21.32 -5.95
N GLN A 70 -4.97 20.95 -5.89
CA GLN A 70 -5.78 20.55 -7.05
C GLN A 70 -5.26 19.28 -7.74
N PHE A 71 -4.82 18.29 -6.96
CA PHE A 71 -4.56 16.94 -7.46
C PHE A 71 -5.60 15.97 -6.89
N ALA A 72 -6.18 15.15 -7.75
CA ALA A 72 -6.88 13.98 -7.30
C ALA A 72 -5.88 12.96 -6.76
N THR A 73 -6.31 12.18 -5.79
CA THR A 73 -5.54 11.04 -5.27
C THR A 73 -6.37 9.78 -5.37
N ILE A 74 -5.71 8.65 -5.58
CA ILE A 74 -6.27 7.33 -5.35
C ILE A 74 -5.21 6.50 -4.63
N THR A 75 -5.58 5.88 -3.53
CA THR A 75 -4.73 4.97 -2.76
C THR A 75 -5.35 3.59 -2.67
N ILE A 76 -4.67 2.62 -2.07
CA ILE A 76 -5.04 1.20 -2.13
C ILE A 76 -4.75 0.46 -0.82
N ASP A 77 -5.65 -0.42 -0.43
CA ASP A 77 -5.30 -1.54 0.44
C ASP A 77 -4.77 -2.67 -0.42
N TRP A 78 -3.47 -2.95 -0.29
CA TRP A 78 -2.86 -4.07 -0.99
C TRP A 78 -3.46 -5.40 -0.53
N ARG A 79 -3.46 -6.43 -1.41
CA ARG A 79 -3.78 -7.81 -1.00
C ARG A 79 -3.06 -8.20 0.28
N GLY A 80 -3.74 -8.85 1.20
CA GLY A 80 -3.19 -9.24 2.50
C GLY A 80 -3.13 -8.12 3.54
N GLN A 81 -3.54 -6.87 3.23
CA GLN A 81 -3.42 -5.71 4.11
C GLN A 81 -4.71 -4.87 4.12
N GLY A 82 -4.82 -3.92 5.06
CA GLY A 82 -6.00 -3.09 5.23
C GLY A 82 -7.27 -3.94 5.31
N LEU A 83 -8.30 -3.63 4.54
CA LEU A 83 -9.53 -4.42 4.41
C LEU A 83 -9.53 -5.36 3.18
N ALA A 84 -8.45 -5.42 2.40
CA ALA A 84 -8.34 -6.34 1.29
C ALA A 84 -8.36 -7.82 1.73
N ASP A 85 -8.67 -8.72 0.79
CA ASP A 85 -8.69 -10.16 1.06
C ASP A 85 -7.37 -10.65 1.64
N ARG A 86 -7.47 -11.52 2.64
CA ARG A 86 -6.33 -12.17 3.28
C ARG A 86 -5.99 -13.47 2.56
N MET A 87 -4.69 -13.73 2.42
CA MET A 87 -4.18 -14.95 1.80
C MET A 87 -4.05 -16.10 2.82
N LEU A 88 -4.14 -15.79 4.13
CA LEU A 88 -4.08 -16.73 5.23
C LEU A 88 -5.25 -16.50 6.19
N GLU A 89 -5.57 -17.50 7.01
CA GLU A 89 -6.66 -17.42 8.01
C GLU A 89 -6.38 -16.36 9.08
N ASP A 90 -5.11 -16.24 9.53
CA ASP A 90 -4.73 -15.18 10.48
C ASP A 90 -4.59 -13.85 9.73
N ALA A 91 -5.57 -12.97 9.91
CA ALA A 91 -5.64 -11.67 9.26
C ALA A 91 -4.49 -10.71 9.64
N ARG A 92 -3.78 -10.97 10.75
CA ARG A 92 -2.63 -10.16 11.18
C ARG A 92 -1.40 -10.41 10.32
N ILE A 93 -1.35 -11.55 9.62
CA ILE A 93 -0.24 -11.90 8.74
C ILE A 93 -0.48 -11.33 7.35
N GLY A 94 0.23 -10.25 7.03
CA GLY A 94 0.20 -9.63 5.70
C GLY A 94 0.94 -10.46 4.65
N HIS A 95 0.43 -11.66 4.34
CA HIS A 95 1.05 -12.59 3.39
C HIS A 95 0.67 -12.28 1.95
N VAL A 96 1.61 -12.50 1.03
CA VAL A 96 1.42 -12.55 -0.41
C VAL A 96 2.15 -13.77 -0.98
N HIS A 97 1.52 -14.53 -1.86
CA HIS A 97 2.14 -15.74 -2.41
C HIS A 97 3.39 -15.42 -3.23
N ARG A 98 3.32 -14.38 -4.06
CA ARG A 98 4.46 -13.86 -4.82
C ARG A 98 4.45 -12.35 -4.77
N PHE A 99 5.57 -11.72 -4.52
CA PHE A 99 5.66 -10.25 -4.48
C PHE A 99 5.20 -9.61 -5.80
N THR A 100 5.39 -10.31 -6.91
CA THR A 100 4.90 -9.88 -8.23
C THR A 100 3.38 -9.82 -8.35
N ASP A 101 2.64 -10.47 -7.46
CA ASP A 101 1.16 -10.43 -7.49
C ASP A 101 0.61 -9.04 -7.17
N TYR A 102 1.38 -8.18 -6.51
CA TYR A 102 1.01 -6.77 -6.33
C TYR A 102 0.85 -6.02 -7.66
N GLN A 103 1.47 -6.47 -8.75
CA GLN A 103 1.26 -5.85 -10.06
C GLN A 103 -0.17 -6.08 -10.60
N LYS A 104 -0.84 -7.14 -10.16
CA LYS A 104 -2.27 -7.37 -10.46
C LYS A 104 -3.15 -6.35 -9.74
N ASP A 105 -2.76 -5.96 -8.51
CA ASP A 105 -3.45 -4.93 -7.74
C ASP A 105 -3.24 -3.55 -8.36
N VAL A 106 -2.02 -3.24 -8.77
CA VAL A 106 -1.69 -2.00 -9.51
C VAL A 106 -2.53 -1.91 -10.79
N ALA A 107 -2.60 -2.98 -11.57
CA ALA A 107 -3.40 -3.01 -12.79
C ALA A 107 -4.90 -2.80 -12.50
N ALA A 108 -5.43 -3.36 -11.39
CA ALA A 108 -6.80 -3.13 -10.98
C ALA A 108 -7.04 -1.68 -10.54
N MET A 109 -6.12 -1.09 -9.78
CA MET A 109 -6.17 0.32 -9.35
C MET A 109 -6.16 1.29 -10.56
N VAL A 110 -5.30 1.03 -11.54
CA VAL A 110 -5.24 1.85 -12.78
C VAL A 110 -6.55 1.75 -13.56
N ARG A 111 -7.12 0.53 -13.69
CA ARG A 111 -8.45 0.36 -14.31
C ARG A 111 -9.54 1.11 -13.53
N ALA A 112 -9.48 1.11 -12.20
CA ALA A 112 -10.44 1.86 -11.40
C ALA A 112 -10.29 3.38 -11.60
N ALA A 113 -9.06 3.90 -11.62
CA ALA A 113 -8.81 5.31 -11.91
C ALA A 113 -9.40 5.72 -13.27
N GLN A 114 -9.30 4.86 -14.27
CA GLN A 114 -9.91 5.08 -15.60
C GLN A 114 -11.44 4.99 -15.56
N ALA A 115 -11.98 4.00 -14.85
CA ALA A 115 -13.44 3.79 -14.76
C ALA A 115 -14.17 4.87 -13.95
N LEU A 116 -13.47 5.48 -13.00
CA LEU A 116 -13.92 6.63 -12.21
C LEU A 116 -13.66 7.95 -12.92
N ASP A 117 -13.16 7.92 -14.15
CA ASP A 117 -12.80 9.11 -14.96
C ASP A 117 -11.88 10.08 -14.21
N LEU A 118 -10.92 9.53 -13.44
CA LEU A 118 -9.98 10.38 -12.71
C LEU A 118 -9.08 11.16 -13.68
N PRO A 119 -8.86 12.47 -13.41
CA PRO A 119 -8.15 13.34 -14.33
C PRO A 119 -6.72 12.89 -14.65
N ARG A 120 -6.34 12.98 -15.91
CA ARG A 120 -4.95 12.82 -16.35
C ARG A 120 -4.23 14.18 -16.34
N PRO A 121 -2.87 14.22 -16.26
CA PRO A 121 -1.94 13.07 -16.25
C PRO A 121 -1.93 12.32 -14.91
N TYR A 122 -1.45 11.08 -14.95
CA TYR A 122 -1.20 10.30 -13.73
C TYR A 122 0.23 10.54 -13.23
N PHE A 123 0.39 10.55 -11.91
CA PHE A 123 1.65 10.63 -11.20
C PHE A 123 1.74 9.47 -10.22
N LEU A 124 2.94 9.08 -9.84
CA LEU A 124 3.15 8.07 -8.80
C LEU A 124 3.79 8.71 -7.57
N MET A 125 3.19 8.53 -6.41
CA MET A 125 3.81 8.74 -5.11
C MET A 125 3.83 7.41 -4.38
N ALA A 126 5.02 6.92 -4.00
CA ALA A 126 5.17 5.57 -3.46
C ALA A 126 6.04 5.57 -2.20
N HIS A 127 5.51 5.00 -1.11
CA HIS A 127 6.18 4.94 0.18
C HIS A 127 6.62 3.52 0.51
N SER A 128 7.83 3.37 1.06
CA SER A 128 8.33 2.12 1.65
C SER A 128 8.16 0.91 0.71
N MET A 129 7.38 -0.11 1.11
CA MET A 129 7.05 -1.28 0.28
C MET A 129 6.38 -0.87 -1.04
N GLY A 130 5.50 0.13 -1.01
CA GLY A 130 4.90 0.71 -2.21
C GLY A 130 5.95 1.23 -3.19
N GLY A 131 7.11 1.73 -2.69
CA GLY A 131 8.24 2.13 -3.52
C GLY A 131 8.86 0.96 -4.30
N CYS A 132 8.96 -0.23 -3.69
CA CYS A 132 9.41 -1.43 -4.38
C CYS A 132 8.39 -1.89 -5.44
N ILE A 133 7.10 -1.88 -5.08
CA ILE A 133 6.00 -2.21 -6.01
C ILE A 133 6.00 -1.21 -7.17
N GLY A 134 6.09 0.09 -6.88
CA GLY A 134 6.06 1.16 -7.87
C GLY A 134 7.25 1.13 -8.82
N LEU A 135 8.47 0.87 -8.32
CA LEU A 135 9.64 0.71 -9.19
C LEU A 135 9.43 -0.41 -10.22
N ARG A 136 8.89 -1.55 -9.77
CA ARG A 136 8.55 -2.64 -10.67
C ARG A 136 7.48 -2.23 -11.69
N SER A 137 6.43 -1.55 -11.23
CA SER A 137 5.36 -1.07 -12.10
C SER A 137 5.88 -0.13 -13.19
N LEU A 138 6.86 0.75 -12.86
CA LEU A 138 7.51 1.64 -13.84
C LEU A 138 8.30 0.85 -14.88
N ILE A 139 9.03 -0.18 -14.46
CA ILE A 139 9.76 -1.07 -15.37
C ILE A 139 8.80 -1.81 -16.30
N GLU A 140 7.61 -2.17 -15.81
CA GLU A 140 6.55 -2.82 -16.59
C GLU A 140 5.68 -1.83 -17.40
N GLY A 141 6.02 -0.52 -17.39
CA GLY A 141 5.39 0.49 -18.25
C GLY A 141 4.17 1.19 -17.65
N LEU A 142 4.10 1.32 -16.30
CA LEU A 142 3.04 2.12 -15.66
C LEU A 142 2.99 3.54 -16.27
N PRO A 143 1.84 3.99 -16.83
CA PRO A 143 1.75 5.22 -17.60
C PRO A 143 1.61 6.45 -16.70
N VAL A 144 2.69 6.85 -16.05
CA VAL A 144 2.77 8.04 -15.20
C VAL A 144 3.75 9.05 -15.77
N GLN A 145 3.46 10.36 -15.57
CA GLN A 145 4.28 11.45 -16.08
C GLN A 145 5.49 11.76 -15.19
N ALA A 146 5.33 11.57 -13.88
CA ALA A 146 6.40 11.77 -12.91
C ALA A 146 6.21 10.83 -11.70
N VAL A 147 7.28 10.64 -10.95
CA VAL A 147 7.29 9.77 -9.77
C VAL A 147 8.04 10.41 -8.61
N VAL A 148 7.52 10.19 -7.40
CA VAL A 148 8.18 10.52 -6.14
C VAL A 148 8.23 9.25 -5.28
N PHE A 149 9.40 8.96 -4.73
CA PHE A 149 9.60 7.89 -3.77
C PHE A 149 9.92 8.47 -2.39
N SER A 150 9.21 7.99 -1.38
CA SER A 150 9.43 8.31 0.04
C SER A 150 9.93 7.06 0.76
N GLY A 151 11.17 7.06 1.24
CA GLY A 151 11.78 5.94 1.97
C GLY A 151 11.62 4.58 1.28
N PRO A 152 11.88 4.44 -0.04
CA PRO A 152 11.50 3.25 -0.79
C PRO A 152 12.25 2.00 -0.33
N MET A 153 11.54 0.88 -0.18
CA MET A 153 12.10 -0.40 0.21
C MET A 153 12.79 -1.08 -1.00
N TRP A 154 13.96 -0.59 -1.40
CA TRP A 154 14.75 -1.20 -2.48
C TRP A 154 15.69 -2.28 -1.99
N GLY A 155 15.66 -2.57 -0.72
CA GLY A 155 16.41 -3.65 -0.09
C GLY A 155 16.10 -3.74 1.39
N ILE A 156 16.37 -4.91 1.96
CA ILE A 156 16.26 -5.15 3.39
C ILE A 156 17.66 -5.23 3.97
N ARG A 157 17.94 -4.46 5.01
CA ARG A 157 19.23 -4.47 5.68
C ARG A 157 19.38 -5.76 6.49
N ILE A 158 20.13 -6.70 5.94
CA ILE A 158 20.52 -7.95 6.61
C ILE A 158 22.04 -7.94 6.70
N ALA A 159 22.57 -8.24 7.89
CA ALA A 159 24.03 -8.33 8.07
C ALA A 159 24.63 -9.33 7.07
N PRO A 160 25.80 -9.03 6.48
CA PRO A 160 26.40 -9.89 5.46
C PRO A 160 26.61 -11.33 5.94
N THR A 161 26.89 -11.51 7.21
CA THR A 161 27.10 -12.83 7.85
C THR A 161 25.83 -13.66 7.97
N THR A 162 24.66 -13.03 8.16
CA THR A 162 23.37 -13.71 8.29
C THR A 162 22.61 -13.86 6.99
N ARG A 163 23.00 -13.10 5.95
CA ARG A 163 22.33 -13.09 4.64
C ARG A 163 22.24 -14.47 3.98
N PRO A 164 23.29 -15.31 3.95
CA PRO A 164 23.21 -16.66 3.37
C PRO A 164 22.19 -17.54 4.09
N VAL A 165 22.13 -17.45 5.42
CA VAL A 165 21.18 -18.21 6.25
C VAL A 165 19.75 -17.72 5.98
N ALA A 166 19.52 -16.40 5.93
CA ALA A 166 18.22 -15.82 5.62
C ALA A 166 17.73 -16.27 4.22
N TRP A 167 18.62 -16.32 3.22
CA TRP A 167 18.28 -16.82 1.89
C TRP A 167 17.95 -18.31 1.90
N ALA A 168 18.78 -19.13 2.56
CA ALA A 168 18.54 -20.57 2.65
C ALA A 168 17.20 -20.87 3.34
N LEU A 169 16.86 -20.15 4.41
CA LEU A 169 15.57 -20.28 5.10
C LEU A 169 14.42 -19.83 4.19
N SER A 170 14.54 -18.70 3.52
CA SER A 170 13.49 -18.16 2.65
C SER A 170 13.20 -19.08 1.46
N PHE A 171 14.23 -19.50 0.73
CA PHE A 171 14.07 -20.42 -0.41
C PHE A 171 13.68 -21.83 0.04
N GLY A 172 14.33 -22.36 1.09
CA GLY A 172 14.05 -23.68 1.61
C GLY A 172 12.63 -23.82 2.15
N SER A 173 12.15 -22.84 2.93
CA SER A 173 10.78 -22.85 3.43
C SER A 173 9.75 -22.77 2.29
N GLY A 174 10.02 -21.98 1.27
CA GLY A 174 9.18 -21.93 0.07
C GLY A 174 9.11 -23.27 -0.65
N TRP A 175 10.25 -23.96 -0.76
CA TRP A 175 10.35 -25.24 -1.47
C TRP A 175 9.60 -26.38 -0.78
N ILE A 176 9.53 -26.35 0.57
CA ILE A 176 8.78 -27.34 1.36
C ILE A 176 7.35 -26.89 1.68
N GLY A 177 6.82 -25.85 1.03
CA GLY A 177 5.46 -25.34 1.22
C GLY A 177 5.24 -24.58 2.53
N GLN A 178 6.30 -24.20 3.25
CA GLN A 178 6.24 -23.47 4.52
C GLN A 178 6.53 -21.97 4.39
N GLY A 179 6.54 -21.44 3.17
CA GLY A 179 6.83 -20.01 2.88
C GLY A 179 5.84 -19.00 3.48
N HIS A 180 4.70 -19.49 3.99
CA HIS A 180 3.71 -18.68 4.70
C HIS A 180 4.04 -18.49 6.20
N ARG A 181 5.00 -19.22 6.74
CA ARG A 181 5.38 -19.10 8.14
C ARG A 181 6.25 -17.87 8.37
N LEU A 182 6.06 -17.25 9.53
CA LEU A 182 6.90 -16.14 9.95
C LEU A 182 8.33 -16.61 10.23
N PRO A 183 9.35 -15.81 9.86
CA PRO A 183 10.71 -16.09 10.25
C PRO A 183 10.88 -16.16 11.77
N PRO A 184 11.81 -16.99 12.29
CA PRO A 184 12.10 -17.04 13.72
C PRO A 184 12.42 -15.63 14.27
N GLY A 185 11.82 -15.28 15.41
CA GLY A 185 12.01 -13.98 16.07
C GLY A 185 11.18 -12.83 15.51
N THR A 186 10.28 -13.08 14.56
CA THR A 186 9.35 -12.05 14.04
C THR A 186 8.14 -11.93 14.98
N LYS A 187 7.82 -10.70 15.40
CA LYS A 187 6.55 -10.38 16.08
C LYS A 187 5.42 -10.32 15.05
N ILE A 188 4.23 -10.77 15.45
CA ILE A 188 3.00 -10.70 14.62
C ILE A 188 2.38 -9.30 14.71
N ASP A 189 2.49 -8.68 15.88
CA ASP A 189 1.87 -7.39 16.15
C ASP A 189 2.54 -6.28 15.32
N ALA A 190 1.73 -5.31 14.90
CA ALA A 190 2.23 -4.18 14.13
C ALA A 190 3.22 -3.37 15.00
N TYR A 191 4.30 -2.93 14.39
CA TYR A 191 5.37 -2.17 15.08
C TYR A 191 4.81 -0.96 15.82
N VAL A 192 3.92 -0.20 15.20
CA VAL A 192 3.30 1.01 15.77
C VAL A 192 2.44 0.74 17.01
N THR A 193 1.95 -0.47 17.20
CA THR A 193 1.14 -0.86 18.38
C THR A 193 1.97 -1.45 19.50
N SER A 194 3.22 -1.82 19.22
CA SER A 194 4.09 -2.55 20.17
C SER A 194 5.26 -1.72 20.70
N GLU A 195 5.64 -0.65 20.01
CA GLU A 195 6.78 0.18 20.41
C GLU A 195 6.30 1.54 20.93
N PRO A 196 6.73 1.97 22.14
CA PRO A 196 6.42 3.29 22.66
C PRO A 196 7.10 4.40 21.85
N PHE A 197 6.60 5.63 21.97
CA PHE A 197 7.13 6.76 21.19
C PHE A 197 8.63 6.97 21.35
N GLU A 198 9.15 6.80 22.58
CA GLU A 198 10.57 7.01 22.92
C GLU A 198 11.51 6.05 22.18
N ASP A 199 11.05 4.85 21.87
CA ASP A 199 11.83 3.78 21.24
C ASP A 199 11.52 3.62 19.75
N ASN A 200 10.54 4.36 19.22
CA ASN A 200 10.16 4.24 17.81
C ASN A 200 11.21 4.86 16.87
N LEU A 201 11.32 4.26 15.68
CA LEU A 201 12.23 4.69 14.62
C LEU A 201 11.51 5.25 13.38
N LEU A 202 10.19 5.46 13.46
CA LEU A 202 9.38 5.84 12.32
C LEU A 202 9.15 7.34 12.23
N THR A 203 8.95 8.00 13.37
CA THR A 203 8.69 9.45 13.43
C THR A 203 9.28 10.07 14.66
N THR A 204 9.64 11.34 14.57
CA THR A 204 10.05 12.21 15.70
C THR A 204 8.91 13.10 16.18
N ASP A 205 7.74 12.96 15.62
CA ASP A 205 6.53 13.73 15.92
C ASP A 205 5.56 12.83 16.69
N ALA A 206 5.24 13.22 17.93
CA ALA A 206 4.37 12.44 18.82
C ALA A 206 2.93 12.35 18.28
N ASP A 207 2.39 13.45 17.73
CA ASP A 207 1.04 13.47 17.16
C ASP A 207 0.93 12.53 15.94
N MET A 208 2.01 12.38 15.18
CA MET A 208 2.09 11.46 14.06
C MET A 208 2.34 10.01 14.47
N HIS A 209 2.84 9.78 15.67
CA HIS A 209 2.97 8.43 16.22
C HIS A 209 1.63 7.92 16.72
N ASP A 210 0.82 8.79 17.32
CA ASP A 210 -0.50 8.46 17.88
C ASP A 210 -1.60 8.39 16.81
N TYR A 211 -1.33 8.94 15.62
CA TYR A 211 -2.23 8.90 14.46
C TYR A 211 -2.17 7.56 13.74
#